data_8e0495722ecc7571159016ca100cdf02
#
_entry.id   8e0495722ecc7571159016ca100cdf02
#
_cell.length_a   1.000
_cell.length_b   1.000
_cell.length_c   1.000
_cell.angle_alpha   90.00
_cell.angle_beta   90.00
_cell.angle_gamma   90.00
#
_symmetry.space_group_name_H-M   'P 1'
#
loop_
_entity.id
_entity.type
_entity.pdbx_description
1 polymer ?
#
loop_
_entity_poly.entity_id
_entity_poly.type
_entity_poly.pdbx_seq_one_letter_code
_entity_poly.pdbx_strand_id
1 'polypeptide(L)'
;MGFFLSSPNLQPMAMSVPLPLSSPSSFGHQAIFWSPVPLPLRPHARPSKLSRPLLFRAQSKGSNSADAPDRIISAVCYFYPFFDGIQYGKYVVTQFSPIAALIQPLLPAIKAFKSFPFNGFLVFLTLYFVVVRNPNFSRYVRFNTMQAIVLDVLLIFPDLLERSFNPREGVGLDLMMSLDSTVFLYLLVCLIYGSSSCLLGQVPRLPLVAEAADRQVL
;
A
#
# COMPACT_ATOMS: atom_id res chain seq x y z
N MET A 1 29.36 5.49 59.56
CA MET A 1 27.99 5.72 59.93
C MET A 1 27.12 5.09 58.89
N GLY A 2 26.60 3.92 59.21
CA GLY A 2 25.74 3.15 58.33
C GLY A 2 24.28 3.53 58.50
N PHE A 3 23.51 3.32 57.46
CA PHE A 3 22.07 3.08 57.56
C PHE A 3 21.70 1.96 56.57
N PHE A 4 21.42 0.81 57.13
CA PHE A 4 20.64 -0.27 56.57
C PHE A 4 19.16 0.12 56.51
N LEU A 5 18.48 -0.09 55.38
CA LEU A 5 17.03 -0.21 55.27
C LEU A 5 16.68 -1.20 54.19
N SER A 6 16.51 -2.39 54.58
CA SER A 6 15.36 -3.29 54.61
C SER A 6 14.44 -3.26 53.41
N SER A 7 14.51 -4.32 52.59
CA SER A 7 13.55 -4.69 51.56
C SER A 7 12.25 -5.24 52.17
N PRO A 8 11.08 -4.94 51.62
CA PRO A 8 9.90 -5.78 51.85
C PRO A 8 9.68 -6.74 50.68
N ASN A 9 9.62 -7.97 51.06
CA ASN A 9 9.22 -9.17 50.38
C ASN A 9 7.74 -9.06 49.90
N LEU A 10 7.49 -9.16 48.62
CA LEU A 10 6.16 -9.31 48.04
C LEU A 10 6.04 -10.68 47.39
N GLN A 11 5.33 -11.57 48.07
CA GLN A 11 4.90 -12.88 47.60
C GLN A 11 3.90 -12.75 46.42
N PRO A 12 3.95 -13.68 45.44
CA PRO A 12 2.94 -13.76 44.40
C PRO A 12 1.70 -14.49 44.91
N MET A 13 0.57 -13.80 44.90
CA MET A 13 -0.75 -14.40 45.08
C MET A 13 -1.10 -15.25 43.87
N ALA A 14 -1.13 -16.54 44.02
CA ALA A 14 -1.74 -17.49 43.10
C ALA A 14 -3.26 -17.43 43.28
N MET A 15 -3.96 -16.88 42.29
CA MET A 15 -5.41 -17.07 42.16
C MET A 15 -5.69 -18.34 41.37
N SER A 16 -6.08 -19.37 42.09
CA SER A 16 -6.67 -20.59 41.56
C SER A 16 -8.15 -20.36 41.25
N VAL A 17 -8.51 -20.43 39.94
CA VAL A 17 -9.91 -20.45 39.52
C VAL A 17 -10.35 -21.91 39.36
N PRO A 18 -11.41 -22.36 40.00
CA PRO A 18 -11.92 -23.73 39.84
C PRO A 18 -12.74 -23.85 38.55
N LEU A 19 -12.47 -24.88 37.78
CA LEU A 19 -13.28 -25.33 36.67
C LEU A 19 -14.51 -26.11 37.19
N PRO A 20 -15.72 -25.90 36.67
CA PRO A 20 -16.82 -26.78 36.91
C PRO A 20 -16.79 -28.00 35.98
N LEU A 21 -16.62 -29.18 36.58
CA LEU A 21 -17.00 -30.45 35.96
C LEU A 21 -18.53 -30.51 35.88
N SER A 22 -19.08 -30.68 34.68
CA SER A 22 -20.43 -31.20 34.52
C SER A 22 -20.39 -32.46 33.66
N SER A 23 -20.89 -33.53 34.28
CA SER A 23 -21.01 -34.90 33.81
C SER A 23 -21.99 -35.07 32.64
N PRO A 24 -21.89 -36.19 31.89
CA PRO A 24 -22.73 -36.45 30.71
C PRO A 24 -24.09 -37.06 31.15
N SER A 25 -25.18 -36.49 30.70
CA SER A 25 -26.48 -37.17 30.74
C SER A 25 -26.78 -37.76 29.38
N SER A 26 -26.83 -39.08 29.37
CA SER A 26 -27.45 -39.92 28.33
C SER A 26 -28.94 -39.61 28.24
N PHE A 27 -29.52 -39.66 27.08
CA PHE A 27 -30.79 -40.24 26.71
C PHE A 27 -31.33 -39.62 25.42
N GLY A 28 -31.64 -40.50 24.48
CA GLY A 28 -32.84 -40.45 23.70
C GLY A 28 -32.64 -40.64 22.20
N HIS A 29 -32.53 -41.93 21.74
CA HIS A 29 -32.83 -42.28 20.37
C HIS A 29 -34.29 -41.94 20.05
N GLN A 30 -34.52 -40.92 19.21
CA GLN A 30 -35.75 -40.80 18.47
C GLN A 30 -35.43 -40.83 16.97
N ALA A 31 -35.69 -41.97 16.35
CA ALA A 31 -35.70 -42.14 14.92
C ALA A 31 -36.86 -41.30 14.33
N ILE A 32 -36.55 -40.17 13.72
CA ILE A 32 -37.53 -39.39 12.96
C ILE A 32 -37.60 -40.01 11.56
N PHE A 33 -38.72 -40.66 11.29
CA PHE A 33 -39.12 -41.21 10.00
C PHE A 33 -39.34 -40.04 9.02
N TRP A 34 -38.46 -39.90 8.04
CA TRP A 34 -38.63 -38.94 6.97
C TRP A 34 -39.58 -39.48 5.92
N SER A 35 -40.80 -39.01 5.91
CA SER A 35 -41.74 -39.24 4.80
C SER A 35 -41.38 -38.27 3.66
N PRO A 36 -41.28 -38.74 2.40
CA PRO A 36 -41.07 -37.84 1.26
C PRO A 36 -42.35 -37.08 0.95
N VAL A 37 -42.34 -35.76 1.16
CA VAL A 37 -43.40 -34.87 0.70
C VAL A 37 -43.22 -34.61 -0.79
N PRO A 38 -44.21 -34.87 -1.68
CA PRO A 38 -44.08 -34.53 -3.08
C PRO A 38 -44.13 -33.02 -3.28
N LEU A 39 -43.09 -32.49 -3.92
CA LEU A 39 -42.99 -31.10 -4.34
C LEU A 39 -43.98 -30.80 -5.47
N PRO A 40 -44.79 -29.74 -5.38
CA PRO A 40 -45.63 -29.30 -6.48
C PRO A 40 -44.80 -28.74 -7.62
N LEU A 41 -44.99 -29.26 -8.83
CA LEU A 41 -44.43 -28.75 -10.08
C LEU A 41 -44.86 -27.30 -10.30
N ARG A 42 -43.88 -26.37 -10.23
CA ARG A 42 -44.06 -24.95 -10.53
C ARG A 42 -44.14 -24.75 -12.04
N PRO A 43 -45.20 -24.13 -12.61
CA PRO A 43 -45.25 -23.86 -14.03
C PRO A 43 -44.18 -22.87 -14.47
N HIS A 44 -43.55 -23.18 -15.61
CA HIS A 44 -42.57 -22.32 -16.29
C HIS A 44 -43.18 -20.95 -16.63
N ALA A 45 -42.89 -19.92 -15.84
CA ALA A 45 -43.11 -18.55 -16.22
C ALA A 45 -41.98 -18.14 -17.17
N ARG A 46 -42.31 -17.82 -18.43
CA ARG A 46 -41.37 -17.19 -19.39
C ARG A 46 -40.85 -15.89 -18.81
N PRO A 47 -39.52 -15.61 -18.78
CA PRO A 47 -39.03 -14.31 -18.42
C PRO A 47 -39.35 -13.30 -19.52
N SER A 48 -40.18 -12.32 -19.19
CA SER A 48 -40.38 -11.11 -19.99
C SER A 48 -39.06 -10.41 -20.17
N LYS A 49 -38.69 -10.08 -21.41
CA LYS A 49 -37.54 -9.24 -21.79
C LYS A 49 -37.76 -7.84 -21.24
N LEU A 50 -37.36 -7.60 -20.02
CA LEU A 50 -37.23 -6.24 -19.50
C LEU A 50 -35.88 -5.70 -19.99
N SER A 51 -35.94 -4.74 -20.91
CA SER A 51 -34.80 -3.99 -21.41
C SER A 51 -34.11 -3.32 -20.23
N ARG A 52 -32.97 -3.91 -19.79
CA ARG A 52 -32.09 -3.29 -18.79
C ARG A 52 -31.39 -2.12 -19.44
N PRO A 53 -31.38 -0.94 -18.79
CA PRO A 53 -30.55 0.18 -19.23
C PRO A 53 -29.10 -0.26 -19.27
N LEU A 54 -28.39 0.20 -20.30
CA LEU A 54 -26.94 0.02 -20.48
C LEU A 54 -26.17 0.70 -19.34
N LEU A 55 -26.23 0.11 -18.18
CA LEU A 55 -25.22 0.36 -17.16
C LEU A 55 -23.94 -0.31 -17.64
N PHE A 56 -22.90 0.47 -17.79
CA PHE A 56 -21.54 0.08 -18.08
C PHE A 56 -21.17 -1.12 -17.19
N ARG A 57 -21.44 -2.32 -17.71
CA ARG A 57 -20.94 -3.56 -17.12
C ARG A 57 -19.46 -3.60 -17.49
N ALA A 58 -18.61 -3.18 -16.57
CA ALA A 58 -17.19 -3.52 -16.61
C ALA A 58 -17.11 -5.05 -16.62
N GLN A 59 -17.10 -5.60 -17.81
CA GLN A 59 -16.99 -7.02 -18.06
C GLN A 59 -15.53 -7.36 -17.79
N SER A 60 -15.26 -7.96 -16.64
CA SER A 60 -13.99 -8.59 -16.37
C SER A 60 -13.86 -9.77 -17.33
N LYS A 61 -13.52 -9.48 -18.56
CA LYS A 61 -13.08 -10.46 -19.53
C LYS A 61 -11.69 -10.89 -19.08
N GLY A 62 -11.55 -12.13 -18.69
CA GLY A 62 -10.30 -12.73 -18.29
C GLY A 62 -9.26 -12.71 -19.42
N SER A 63 -8.62 -11.57 -19.57
CA SER A 63 -7.32 -11.44 -20.19
C SER A 63 -6.40 -10.83 -19.14
N ASN A 64 -5.28 -11.47 -18.88
CA ASN A 64 -4.23 -11.01 -17.94
C ASN A 64 -3.54 -9.70 -18.36
N SER A 65 -4.10 -8.93 -19.27
CA SER A 65 -3.59 -7.64 -19.71
C SER A 65 -4.46 -6.52 -19.13
N ALA A 66 -3.85 -5.63 -18.35
CA ALA A 66 -4.50 -4.41 -17.88
C ALA A 66 -4.99 -3.58 -19.09
N ASP A 67 -6.13 -2.91 -18.96
CA ASP A 67 -6.65 -2.02 -19.99
C ASP A 67 -5.70 -0.81 -20.18
N ALA A 68 -5.70 -0.21 -21.38
CA ALA A 68 -4.81 0.91 -21.68
C ALA A 68 -4.92 2.09 -20.68
N PRO A 69 -6.12 2.55 -20.26
CA PRO A 69 -6.22 3.60 -19.25
C PRO A 69 -5.64 3.18 -17.90
N ASP A 70 -5.81 1.93 -17.50
CA ASP A 70 -5.27 1.41 -16.24
C ASP A 70 -3.74 1.42 -16.21
N ARG A 71 -3.11 1.15 -17.35
CA ARG A 71 -1.65 1.19 -17.50
C ARG A 71 -1.11 2.61 -17.33
N ILE A 72 -1.78 3.60 -17.96
CA ILE A 72 -1.38 4.99 -17.88
C ILE A 72 -1.53 5.52 -16.46
N ILE A 73 -2.69 5.28 -15.83
CA ILE A 73 -2.95 5.70 -14.45
C ILE A 73 -1.90 5.12 -13.51
N SER A 74 -1.64 3.81 -13.62
CA SER A 74 -0.62 3.13 -12.80
C SER A 74 0.79 3.68 -13.03
N ALA A 75 1.17 3.95 -14.27
CA ALA A 75 2.47 4.53 -14.60
C ALA A 75 2.64 5.94 -14.01
N VAL A 76 1.60 6.77 -14.09
CA VAL A 76 1.61 8.15 -13.54
C VAL A 76 1.73 8.15 -12.03
N CYS A 77 1.15 7.18 -11.32
CA CYS A 77 1.26 7.11 -9.86
C CYS A 77 2.71 7.04 -9.36
N TYR A 78 3.64 6.45 -10.13
CA TYR A 78 5.05 6.36 -9.74
C TYR A 78 5.81 7.69 -9.79
N PHE A 79 5.27 8.70 -10.49
CA PHE A 79 5.86 10.05 -10.46
C PHE A 79 5.67 10.75 -9.13
N TYR A 80 4.62 10.40 -8.38
CA TYR A 80 4.32 11.02 -7.10
C TYR A 80 5.48 10.90 -6.08
N PRO A 81 5.93 9.71 -5.68
CA PRO A 81 7.03 9.58 -4.72
C PRO A 81 8.35 10.14 -5.26
N PHE A 82 8.56 10.13 -6.59
CA PHE A 82 9.73 10.73 -7.19
C PHE A 82 9.70 12.27 -7.09
N PHE A 83 8.55 12.91 -7.31
CA PHE A 83 8.41 14.36 -7.17
C PHE A 83 8.57 14.82 -5.73
N ASP A 84 8.09 14.03 -4.77
CA ASP A 84 8.29 14.35 -3.37
C ASP A 84 9.74 14.16 -2.95
N GLY A 85 10.36 13.07 -3.36
CA GLY A 85 11.77 12.74 -3.06
C GLY A 85 12.83 13.48 -3.88
N ILE A 86 12.47 14.40 -4.78
CA ILE A 86 13.43 15.12 -5.63
C ILE A 86 14.51 15.88 -4.83
N GLN A 87 14.20 16.27 -3.60
CA GLN A 87 15.11 16.96 -2.70
C GLN A 87 16.39 16.17 -2.40
N TYR A 88 16.30 14.84 -2.38
CA TYR A 88 17.44 13.95 -2.16
C TYR A 88 18.37 13.88 -3.39
N GLY A 89 17.91 14.36 -4.55
CA GLY A 89 18.66 14.35 -5.79
C GLY A 89 19.72 15.46 -5.94
N LYS A 90 19.79 16.42 -5.00
CA LYS A 90 20.64 17.61 -5.10
C LYS A 90 22.11 17.28 -5.45
N TYR A 91 22.68 16.26 -4.83
CA TYR A 91 24.09 15.87 -5.06
C TYR A 91 24.26 15.08 -6.36
N VAL A 92 23.38 14.13 -6.64
CA VAL A 92 23.45 13.28 -7.84
C VAL A 92 23.28 14.10 -9.12
N VAL A 93 22.30 15.02 -9.11
CA VAL A 93 22.00 15.87 -10.29
C VAL A 93 23.15 16.83 -10.59
N THR A 94 23.86 17.31 -9.56
CA THR A 94 25.03 18.19 -9.77
C THR A 94 26.27 17.43 -10.26
N GLN A 95 26.42 16.17 -9.87
CA GLN A 95 27.58 15.35 -10.26
C GLN A 95 27.41 14.67 -11.62
N PHE A 96 26.19 14.26 -11.97
CA PHE A 96 25.93 13.45 -13.16
C PHE A 96 25.07 14.19 -14.20
N SER A 97 25.70 14.80 -15.19
CA SER A 97 25.03 15.51 -16.29
C SER A 97 23.96 14.70 -17.02
N PRO A 98 24.09 13.36 -17.28
CA PRO A 98 23.04 12.58 -17.91
C PRO A 98 21.76 12.50 -17.09
N ILE A 99 21.88 12.42 -15.76
CA ILE A 99 20.71 12.40 -14.84
C ILE A 99 20.05 13.79 -14.82
N ALA A 100 20.84 14.86 -14.83
CA ALA A 100 20.32 16.22 -14.96
C ALA A 100 19.51 16.41 -16.24
N ALA A 101 20.01 15.92 -17.37
CA ALA A 101 19.31 15.97 -18.67
C ALA A 101 17.99 15.16 -18.66
N LEU A 102 17.97 14.00 -17.98
CA LEU A 102 16.75 13.19 -17.83
C LEU A 102 15.67 13.88 -16.99
N ILE A 103 16.08 14.63 -15.97
CA ILE A 103 15.15 15.32 -15.05
C ILE A 103 14.66 16.66 -15.63
N GLN A 104 15.46 17.29 -16.51
CA GLN A 104 15.15 18.61 -17.05
C GLN A 104 13.72 18.73 -17.63
N PRO A 105 13.18 17.80 -18.43
CA PRO A 105 11.80 17.88 -18.91
C PRO A 105 10.76 17.76 -17.81
N LEU A 106 11.09 17.16 -16.66
CA LEU A 106 10.19 17.00 -15.53
C LEU A 106 10.17 18.23 -14.61
N LEU A 107 11.14 19.14 -14.71
CA LEU A 107 11.25 20.32 -13.84
C LEU A 107 9.98 21.18 -13.77
N PRO A 108 9.26 21.49 -14.88
CA PRO A 108 8.02 22.26 -14.78
C PRO A 108 6.94 21.53 -13.97
N ALA A 109 6.81 20.21 -14.13
CA ALA A 109 5.87 19.41 -13.35
C ALA A 109 6.26 19.36 -11.86
N ILE A 110 7.56 19.20 -11.56
CA ILE A 110 8.08 19.21 -10.20
C ILE A 110 7.84 20.59 -9.53
N LYS A 111 8.07 21.68 -10.24
CA LYS A 111 7.81 23.03 -9.73
C LYS A 111 6.32 23.24 -9.45
N ALA A 112 5.45 22.83 -10.36
CA ALA A 112 4.01 22.90 -10.18
C ALA A 112 3.57 22.05 -8.96
N PHE A 113 4.11 20.84 -8.83
CA PHE A 113 3.87 19.98 -7.68
C PHE A 113 4.30 20.66 -6.37
N LYS A 114 5.47 21.26 -6.28
CA LYS A 114 6.01 21.89 -5.08
C LYS A 114 5.46 23.32 -4.80
N SER A 115 4.64 23.89 -5.69
CA SER A 115 4.04 25.23 -5.52
C SER A 115 3.02 25.30 -4.40
N PHE A 116 2.37 24.19 -4.05
CA PHE A 116 1.36 24.16 -3.00
C PHE A 116 1.95 23.62 -1.69
N PRO A 117 1.67 24.26 -0.56
CA PRO A 117 2.05 23.71 0.75
C PRO A 117 1.26 22.41 1.02
N PHE A 118 1.90 21.48 1.71
CA PHE A 118 1.31 20.16 2.03
C PHE A 118 0.93 19.28 0.83
N ASN A 119 1.50 19.53 -0.32
CA ASN A 119 1.16 18.87 -1.55
C ASN A 119 1.35 17.34 -1.49
N GLY A 120 2.46 16.87 -0.96
CA GLY A 120 2.70 15.44 -0.75
C GLY A 120 1.57 14.78 0.04
N PHE A 121 1.17 15.38 1.16
CA PHE A 121 0.09 14.84 2.00
C PHE A 121 -1.27 14.86 1.29
N LEU A 122 -1.62 15.92 0.56
CA LEU A 122 -2.87 16.00 -0.18
C LEU A 122 -2.93 14.96 -1.30
N VAL A 123 -1.83 14.76 -2.03
CA VAL A 123 -1.76 13.74 -3.08
C VAL A 123 -1.80 12.34 -2.47
N PHE A 124 -1.11 12.09 -1.37
CA PHE A 124 -1.22 10.85 -0.61
C PHE A 124 -2.68 10.52 -0.26
N LEU A 125 -3.41 11.45 0.37
CA LEU A 125 -4.81 11.25 0.72
C LEU A 125 -5.67 11.00 -0.51
N THR A 126 -5.46 11.78 -1.58
CA THR A 126 -6.22 11.62 -2.82
C THR A 126 -5.98 10.25 -3.44
N LEU A 127 -4.74 9.81 -3.59
CA LEU A 127 -4.41 8.49 -4.13
C LEU A 127 -4.97 7.37 -3.26
N TYR A 128 -4.87 7.50 -1.96
CA TYR A 128 -5.36 6.48 -1.03
C TYR A 128 -6.89 6.36 -1.07
N PHE A 129 -7.62 7.47 -0.88
CA PHE A 129 -9.09 7.43 -0.80
C PHE A 129 -9.77 7.30 -2.16
N VAL A 130 -9.27 7.99 -3.19
CA VAL A 130 -9.92 8.01 -4.51
C VAL A 130 -9.55 6.78 -5.33
N VAL A 131 -8.31 6.28 -5.24
CA VAL A 131 -7.85 5.16 -6.07
C VAL A 131 -7.84 3.85 -5.29
N VAL A 132 -7.09 3.76 -4.18
CA VAL A 132 -6.87 2.49 -3.48
C VAL A 132 -8.16 1.98 -2.83
N ARG A 133 -8.91 2.86 -2.16
CA ARG A 133 -10.17 2.51 -1.48
C ARG A 133 -11.36 2.35 -2.41
N ASN A 134 -11.27 2.79 -3.65
CA ASN A 134 -12.38 2.79 -4.58
C ASN A 134 -12.47 1.45 -5.34
N PRO A 135 -13.56 0.68 -5.19
CA PRO A 135 -13.74 -0.59 -5.87
C PRO A 135 -13.94 -0.47 -7.40
N ASN A 136 -14.17 0.74 -7.91
CA ASN A 136 -14.33 0.98 -9.35
C ASN A 136 -13.02 0.86 -10.13
N PHE A 137 -11.87 1.04 -9.45
CA PHE A 137 -10.57 0.81 -10.06
C PHE A 137 -10.20 -0.65 -10.05
N SER A 138 -9.52 -1.09 -11.10
CA SER A 138 -9.01 -2.45 -11.20
C SER A 138 -8.01 -2.75 -10.07
N ARG A 139 -7.91 -4.04 -9.71
CA ARG A 139 -6.89 -4.48 -8.74
C ARG A 139 -5.48 -4.08 -9.18
N TYR A 140 -5.24 -4.05 -10.49
CA TYR A 140 -3.99 -3.62 -11.09
C TYR A 140 -3.62 -2.18 -10.71
N VAL A 141 -4.54 -1.23 -10.91
CA VAL A 141 -4.34 0.18 -10.57
C VAL A 141 -4.16 0.36 -9.07
N ARG A 142 -5.03 -0.26 -8.28
CA ARG A 142 -4.98 -0.18 -6.82
C ARG A 142 -3.65 -0.68 -6.24
N PHE A 143 -3.15 -1.80 -6.74
CA PHE A 143 -1.88 -2.37 -6.32
C PHE A 143 -0.69 -1.46 -6.65
N ASN A 144 -0.60 -0.97 -7.91
CA ASN A 144 0.47 -0.08 -8.33
C ASN A 144 0.44 1.26 -7.60
N THR A 145 -0.76 1.83 -7.40
CA THR A 145 -0.92 3.06 -6.61
C THR A 145 -0.50 2.84 -5.16
N MET A 146 -0.83 1.68 -4.57
CA MET A 146 -0.40 1.37 -3.21
C MET A 146 1.12 1.23 -3.10
N GLN A 147 1.80 0.63 -4.09
CA GLN A 147 3.26 0.62 -4.14
C GLN A 147 3.85 2.04 -4.18
N ALA A 148 3.28 2.93 -4.98
CA ALA A 148 3.71 4.32 -5.04
C ALA A 148 3.52 5.04 -3.68
N ILE A 149 2.40 4.81 -3.00
CA ILE A 149 2.14 5.34 -1.66
C ILE A 149 3.14 4.80 -0.63
N VAL A 150 3.44 3.50 -0.64
CA VAL A 150 4.41 2.90 0.28
C VAL A 150 5.82 3.43 0.02
N LEU A 151 6.20 3.68 -1.25
CA LEU A 151 7.47 4.35 -1.58
C LEU A 151 7.56 5.73 -0.96
N ASP A 152 6.48 6.51 -1.01
CA ASP A 152 6.42 7.85 -0.42
C ASP A 152 6.53 7.79 1.11
N VAL A 153 5.81 6.88 1.75
CA VAL A 153 5.93 6.64 3.19
C VAL A 153 7.35 6.25 3.59
N LEU A 154 8.06 5.52 2.73
CA LEU A 154 9.46 5.15 2.99
C LEU A 154 10.39 6.37 3.05
N LEU A 155 10.04 7.48 2.36
CA LEU A 155 10.82 8.73 2.40
C LEU A 155 10.77 9.44 3.76
N ILE A 156 9.83 9.10 4.62
CA ILE A 156 9.78 9.64 5.98
C ILE A 156 11.04 9.21 6.76
N PHE A 157 11.59 8.04 6.45
CA PHE A 157 12.78 7.53 7.15
C PHE A 157 14.04 8.39 6.92
N PRO A 158 14.48 8.67 5.69
CA PRO A 158 15.60 9.57 5.46
C PRO A 158 15.34 10.99 5.96
N ASP A 159 14.13 11.51 5.86
CA ASP A 159 13.75 12.82 6.39
C ASP A 159 13.92 12.90 7.92
N LEU A 160 13.52 11.86 8.64
CA LEU A 160 13.73 11.76 10.09
C LEU A 160 15.21 11.68 10.46
N LEU A 161 16.00 10.93 9.67
CA LEU A 161 17.45 10.83 9.91
C LEU A 161 18.13 12.18 9.69
N GLU A 162 17.83 12.89 8.61
CA GLU A 162 18.37 14.21 8.33
C GLU A 162 18.05 15.21 9.46
N ARG A 163 16.82 15.21 9.96
CA ARG A 163 16.38 16.06 11.07
C ARG A 163 16.98 15.68 12.42
N SER A 164 17.20 14.37 12.67
CA SER A 164 17.72 13.87 13.95
C SER A 164 19.20 14.10 14.09
N PHE A 165 19.96 13.88 13.04
CA PHE A 165 21.43 13.96 13.09
C PHE A 165 21.96 15.33 12.68
N ASN A 166 21.27 16.07 11.80
CA ASN A 166 21.63 17.39 11.30
C ASN A 166 23.16 17.66 11.27
N PRO A 167 23.94 16.78 10.62
CA PRO A 167 25.39 16.90 10.61
C PRO A 167 25.78 18.10 9.72
N ARG A 168 26.51 19.06 10.29
CA ARG A 168 26.94 20.25 9.56
C ARG A 168 28.30 20.07 8.92
N GLU A 169 29.12 19.16 9.45
CA GLU A 169 30.51 18.97 9.02
C GLU A 169 30.98 17.52 9.25
N GLY A 170 32.03 17.10 8.54
CA GLY A 170 32.76 15.87 8.72
C GLY A 170 32.03 14.61 8.21
N VAL A 171 32.40 13.47 8.75
CA VAL A 171 31.92 12.13 8.34
C VAL A 171 30.40 12.01 8.36
N GLY A 172 29.73 12.72 9.25
CA GLY A 172 28.27 12.72 9.34
C GLY A 172 27.62 13.35 8.10
N LEU A 173 28.20 14.43 7.56
CA LEU A 173 27.72 15.07 6.34
C LEU A 173 27.92 14.14 5.13
N ASP A 174 29.08 13.48 5.01
CA ASP A 174 29.37 12.55 3.90
C ASP A 174 28.42 11.36 3.93
N LEU A 175 28.08 10.86 5.12
CA LEU A 175 27.10 9.79 5.27
C LEU A 175 25.70 10.22 4.81
N MET A 176 25.26 11.45 5.18
CA MET A 176 23.96 11.99 4.72
C MET A 176 23.94 12.22 3.21
N MET A 177 25.00 12.74 2.62
CA MET A 177 25.12 12.89 1.17
C MET A 177 25.04 11.55 0.44
N SER A 178 25.66 10.51 0.99
CA SER A 178 25.59 9.14 0.46
C SER A 178 24.19 8.56 0.60
N LEU A 179 23.52 8.77 1.73
CA LEU A 179 22.15 8.33 1.96
C LEU A 179 21.19 9.02 0.99
N ASP A 180 21.22 10.33 0.89
CA ASP A 180 20.40 11.12 -0.04
C ASP A 180 20.56 10.62 -1.47
N SER A 181 21.81 10.44 -1.89
CA SER A 181 22.14 9.95 -3.24
C SER A 181 21.58 8.55 -3.48
N THR A 182 21.68 7.67 -2.49
CA THR A 182 21.16 6.30 -2.58
C THR A 182 19.63 6.28 -2.65
N VAL A 183 18.96 7.05 -1.81
CA VAL A 183 17.50 7.18 -1.81
C VAL A 183 17.01 7.73 -3.15
N PHE A 184 17.65 8.78 -3.66
CA PHE A 184 17.29 9.36 -4.94
C PHE A 184 17.46 8.39 -6.11
N LEU A 185 18.59 7.67 -6.18
CA LEU A 185 18.83 6.67 -7.21
C LEU A 185 17.83 5.51 -7.13
N TYR A 186 17.49 5.08 -5.92
CA TYR A 186 16.46 4.07 -5.71
C TYR A 186 15.10 4.53 -6.24
N LEU A 187 14.67 5.76 -5.93
CA LEU A 187 13.43 6.34 -6.46
C LEU A 187 13.44 6.44 -7.99
N LEU A 188 14.56 6.86 -8.57
CA LEU A 188 14.71 6.97 -10.01
C LEU A 188 14.56 5.61 -10.71
N VAL A 189 15.19 4.58 -10.14
CA VAL A 189 15.06 3.19 -10.63
C VAL A 189 13.62 2.70 -10.49
N CYS A 190 12.98 2.95 -9.33
CA CYS A 190 11.57 2.59 -9.11
C CYS A 190 10.63 3.30 -10.09
N LEU A 191 10.88 4.58 -10.38
CA LEU A 191 10.12 5.32 -11.38
C LEU A 191 10.25 4.70 -12.77
N ILE A 192 11.48 4.50 -13.24
CA ILE A 192 11.73 3.96 -14.58
C ILE A 192 11.19 2.55 -14.71
N TYR A 193 11.51 1.67 -13.78
CA TYR A 193 11.05 0.28 -13.78
C TYR A 193 9.53 0.18 -13.60
N GLY A 194 8.96 0.87 -12.61
CA GLY A 194 7.54 0.85 -12.33
C GLY A 194 6.71 1.40 -13.48
N SER A 195 7.06 2.59 -13.99
CA SER A 195 6.33 3.21 -15.11
C SER A 195 6.45 2.40 -16.39
N SER A 196 7.64 1.93 -16.77
CA SER A 196 7.83 1.14 -17.98
C SER A 196 7.08 -0.20 -17.92
N SER A 197 7.16 -0.91 -16.79
CA SER A 197 6.41 -2.16 -16.60
C SER A 197 4.90 -1.96 -16.67
N CYS A 198 4.40 -0.87 -16.09
CA CYS A 198 2.98 -0.53 -16.17
C CYS A 198 2.53 -0.24 -17.59
N LEU A 199 3.30 0.52 -18.36
CA LEU A 199 2.99 0.80 -19.76
C LEU A 199 2.98 -0.47 -20.62
N LEU A 200 3.85 -1.44 -20.31
CA LEU A 200 3.87 -2.76 -20.95
C LEU A 200 2.73 -3.67 -20.49
N GLY A 201 1.93 -3.24 -19.50
CA GLY A 201 0.81 -4.03 -18.94
C GLY A 201 1.27 -5.12 -17.98
N GLN A 202 2.50 -5.08 -17.52
CA GLN A 202 3.04 -5.98 -16.52
C GLN A 202 2.79 -5.42 -15.11
N VAL A 203 2.71 -6.30 -14.11
CA VAL A 203 2.62 -5.89 -12.70
C VAL A 203 4.04 -5.81 -12.14
N PRO A 204 4.63 -4.60 -12.00
CA PRO A 204 5.94 -4.47 -11.39
C PRO A 204 5.86 -4.89 -9.92
N ARG A 205 6.84 -5.64 -9.47
CA ARG A 205 7.03 -5.94 -8.06
C ARG A 205 8.30 -5.25 -7.59
N LEU A 206 8.11 -4.12 -6.94
CA LEU A 206 9.24 -3.36 -6.40
C LEU A 206 9.78 -4.04 -5.14
N PRO A 207 11.09 -4.17 -5.00
CA PRO A 207 11.68 -4.68 -3.77
C PRO A 207 11.29 -3.79 -2.59
N LEU A 208 11.14 -4.37 -1.41
CA LEU A 208 10.74 -3.73 -0.15
C LEU A 208 9.27 -3.31 -0.06
N VAL A 209 8.66 -2.81 -1.13
CA VAL A 209 7.32 -2.19 -1.08
C VAL A 209 6.20 -3.10 -1.58
N ALA A 210 6.48 -4.05 -2.48
CA ALA A 210 5.45 -4.89 -3.10
C ALA A 210 4.69 -5.74 -2.08
N GLU A 211 5.38 -6.30 -1.10
CA GLU A 211 4.75 -7.12 -0.06
C GLU A 211 3.84 -6.29 0.85
N ALA A 212 4.27 -5.07 1.21
CA ALA A 212 3.45 -4.15 1.98
C ALA A 212 2.20 -3.73 1.21
N ALA A 213 2.33 -3.47 -0.10
CA ALA A 213 1.21 -3.12 -0.97
C ALA A 213 0.23 -4.30 -1.13
N ASP A 214 0.70 -5.52 -1.31
CA ASP A 214 -0.15 -6.72 -1.41
C ASP A 214 -1.05 -6.87 -0.17
N ARG A 215 -0.52 -6.65 1.02
CA ARG A 215 -1.28 -6.75 2.29
C ARG A 215 -2.38 -5.71 2.44
N GLN A 216 -2.29 -4.58 1.76
CA GLN A 216 -3.23 -3.46 1.87
C GLN A 216 -4.34 -3.49 0.81
N VAL A 217 -4.15 -4.20 -0.30
CA VAL A 217 -5.06 -4.22 -1.45
C VAL A 217 -5.98 -5.45 -1.45
N LEU A 218 -5.89 -6.31 -0.45
CA LEU A 218 -6.75 -7.50 -0.29
C LEU A 218 -8.23 -7.17 -0.18
#